data_464bbda7c87554d66d7a3774de471fd9
#
_entry.id   464bbda7c87554d66d7a3774de471fd9
#
_cell.length_a   1.000
_cell.length_b   1.000
_cell.length_c   1.000
_cell.angle_alpha   90.00
_cell.angle_beta   90.00
_cell.angle_gamma   90.00
#
_symmetry.space_group_name_H-M   'P 1'
#
loop_
_entity.id
_entity.type
_entity.pdbx_description
1 polymer ?
#
loop_
_entity_poly.entity_id
_entity_poly.type
_entity_poly.pdbx_seq_one_letter_code
_entity_poly.pdbx_strand_id
1 'polypeptide(L)'
;VSIIPTGGAGGYTMPLPERDEMYNTKGKMLQDITVDLGGRVAEELIFGDITTGASQDIKQATALARAMVTQYGMSEKFVLMGLESRESMYLDNGSVLNCSDETASHVDEEVMRILKEAYEEAKRLLTENRECLDQISAFLIEKETITGKEFMEIFHKVRDEANEYHQEELIFAE
;
A
#
# COMPACT_ATOMS: atom_id res chain seq x y z
N VAL A 1 9.13 8.96 -9.98
CA VAL A 1 9.53 9.05 -8.57
C VAL A 1 10.57 10.14 -8.43
N SER A 2 10.47 10.98 -7.41
CA SER A 2 11.47 12.02 -7.10
C SER A 2 11.70 12.08 -5.60
N ILE A 3 12.96 12.24 -5.20
CA ILE A 3 13.38 12.48 -3.81
C ILE A 3 13.75 13.95 -3.57
N ILE A 4 13.50 14.83 -4.55
CA ILE A 4 13.72 16.26 -4.38
C ILE A 4 12.62 16.82 -3.48
N PRO A 5 12.98 17.44 -2.34
CA PRO A 5 11.99 18.02 -1.44
C PRO A 5 11.17 19.13 -2.13
N THR A 6 9.85 19.05 -2.02
CA THR A 6 8.94 20.03 -2.63
C THR A 6 7.78 20.32 -1.68
N GLY A 7 7.59 21.57 -1.29
CA GLY A 7 6.42 22.04 -0.54
C GLY A 7 6.19 21.37 0.82
N GLY A 8 7.24 20.88 1.49
CA GLY A 8 7.16 20.17 2.78
C GLY A 8 7.09 18.64 2.68
N ALA A 9 7.02 18.08 1.47
CA ALA A 9 7.22 16.65 1.22
C ALA A 9 8.69 16.38 0.94
N GLY A 10 9.23 15.28 1.49
CA GLY A 10 10.61 14.83 1.25
C GLY A 10 10.85 14.25 -0.15
N GLY A 11 9.79 14.02 -0.90
CA GLY A 11 9.76 13.48 -2.25
C GLY A 11 8.34 13.13 -2.66
N TYR A 12 8.16 12.59 -3.86
CA TYR A 12 6.84 12.15 -4.33
C TYR A 12 6.95 10.99 -5.32
N THR A 13 5.92 10.16 -5.32
CA THR A 13 5.65 9.17 -6.35
C THR A 13 4.35 9.52 -7.04
N MET A 14 4.34 9.52 -8.38
CA MET A 14 3.14 9.76 -9.18
C MET A 14 2.84 8.50 -9.99
N PRO A 15 2.00 7.60 -9.48
CA PRO A 15 1.52 6.48 -10.28
C PRO A 15 0.54 7.01 -11.34
N LEU A 16 0.74 6.60 -12.60
CA LEU A 16 -0.20 6.91 -13.68
C LEU A 16 -1.06 5.66 -13.90
N PRO A 17 -2.39 5.77 -13.80
CA PRO A 17 -3.28 4.64 -14.09
C PRO A 17 -3.20 4.28 -15.57
N GLU A 18 -3.13 3.00 -15.89
CA GLU A 18 -3.13 2.52 -17.29
C GLU A 18 -4.50 2.69 -17.95
N ARG A 19 -5.56 2.73 -17.17
CA ARG A 19 -6.94 2.91 -17.62
C ARG A 19 -7.73 3.74 -16.61
N ASP A 20 -8.66 4.54 -17.10
CA ASP A 20 -9.67 5.20 -16.26
C ASP A 20 -10.70 4.15 -15.81
N GLU A 21 -10.61 3.75 -14.54
CA GLU A 21 -11.58 2.85 -13.93
C GLU A 21 -12.64 3.68 -13.18
N MET A 22 -13.91 3.49 -13.55
CA MET A 22 -15.03 4.20 -12.91
C MET A 22 -15.32 3.71 -11.49
N TYR A 23 -15.00 2.43 -11.19
CA TYR A 23 -15.25 1.79 -9.91
C TYR A 23 -14.01 1.02 -9.43
N ASN A 24 -13.69 1.15 -8.15
CA ASN A 24 -12.64 0.37 -7.51
C ASN A 24 -13.19 -1.00 -7.08
N THR A 25 -12.46 -2.05 -7.42
CA THR A 25 -12.75 -3.40 -6.91
C THR A 25 -12.19 -3.59 -5.51
N LYS A 26 -12.72 -4.57 -4.75
CA LYS A 26 -12.15 -4.99 -3.45
C LYS A 26 -10.64 -5.29 -3.56
N GLY A 27 -10.24 -6.03 -4.61
CA GLY A 27 -8.84 -6.38 -4.84
C GLY A 27 -7.96 -5.14 -5.06
N LYS A 28 -8.44 -4.18 -5.85
CA LYS A 28 -7.72 -2.92 -6.07
C LYS A 28 -7.54 -2.12 -4.78
N MET A 29 -8.60 -2.00 -3.98
CA MET A 29 -8.52 -1.30 -2.69
C MET A 29 -7.54 -1.97 -1.71
N LEU A 30 -7.49 -3.30 -1.65
CA LEU A 30 -6.50 -4.03 -0.84
C LEU A 30 -5.07 -3.79 -1.34
N GLN A 31 -4.86 -3.75 -2.66
CA GLN A 31 -3.56 -3.39 -3.25
C GLN A 31 -3.14 -1.97 -2.88
N ASP A 32 -4.06 -1.01 -2.94
CA ASP A 32 -3.78 0.39 -2.58
C ASP A 32 -3.39 0.51 -1.10
N ILE A 33 -4.08 -0.19 -0.19
CA ILE A 33 -3.71 -0.27 1.24
C ILE A 33 -2.30 -0.87 1.40
N THR A 34 -1.97 -1.92 0.64
CA THR A 34 -0.65 -2.55 0.68
C THR A 34 0.44 -1.59 0.21
N VAL A 35 0.17 -0.81 -0.83
CA VAL A 35 1.09 0.22 -1.35
C VAL A 35 1.29 1.33 -0.32
N ASP A 36 0.22 1.85 0.29
CA ASP A 36 0.29 2.88 1.34
C ASP A 36 1.16 2.43 2.52
N LEU A 37 1.11 1.16 2.90
CA LEU A 37 1.92 0.61 4.00
C LEU A 37 3.37 0.31 3.61
N GLY A 38 3.71 0.33 2.32
CA GLY A 38 5.04 -0.01 1.79
C GLY A 38 6.18 0.81 2.39
N GLY A 39 5.99 2.12 2.57
CA GLY A 39 6.99 3.00 3.17
C GLY A 39 7.33 2.61 4.60
N ARG A 40 6.33 2.31 5.42
CA ARG A 40 6.49 1.83 6.80
C ARG A 40 7.25 0.51 6.87
N VAL A 41 6.91 -0.42 5.99
CA VAL A 41 7.58 -1.72 5.90
C VAL A 41 9.03 -1.57 5.44
N ALA A 42 9.29 -0.70 4.46
CA ALA A 42 10.65 -0.43 4.01
C ALA A 42 11.54 0.14 5.13
N GLU A 43 11.03 1.09 5.94
CA GLU A 43 11.74 1.60 7.11
C GLU A 43 12.13 0.47 8.07
N GLU A 44 11.18 -0.40 8.43
CA GLU A 44 11.43 -1.54 9.33
C GLU A 44 12.48 -2.50 8.76
N LEU A 45 12.35 -2.87 7.48
CA LEU A 45 13.25 -3.83 6.84
C LEU A 45 14.68 -3.30 6.66
N ILE A 46 14.85 -2.00 6.40
CA ILE A 46 16.15 -1.40 6.08
C ILE A 46 16.86 -0.88 7.31
N PHE A 47 16.14 -0.20 8.20
CA PHE A 47 16.72 0.49 9.35
C PHE A 47 16.49 -0.26 10.66
N GLY A 48 15.61 -1.27 10.70
CA GLY A 48 15.21 -1.94 11.94
C GLY A 48 14.46 -1.03 12.92
N ASP A 49 14.00 0.12 12.45
CA ASP A 49 13.28 1.14 13.23
C ASP A 49 12.21 1.82 12.35
N ILE A 50 11.31 2.55 12.98
CA ILE A 50 10.17 3.21 12.32
C ILE A 50 10.15 4.70 12.69
N THR A 51 9.78 5.54 11.71
CA THR A 51 9.70 6.98 11.87
C THR A 51 8.28 7.52 11.71
N THR A 52 8.10 8.81 11.92
CA THR A 52 6.82 9.48 11.64
C THR A 52 6.58 9.74 10.15
N GLY A 53 7.54 9.42 9.27
CA GLY A 53 7.46 9.68 7.83
C GLY A 53 6.23 9.07 7.16
N ALA A 54 5.89 7.84 7.52
CA ALA A 54 4.73 7.12 6.97
C ALA A 54 3.38 7.49 7.62
N SER A 55 3.30 8.54 8.43
CA SER A 55 2.08 8.88 9.20
C SER A 55 0.88 9.20 8.31
N GLN A 56 1.09 9.84 7.17
CA GLN A 56 0.01 10.19 6.24
C GLN A 56 -0.50 8.94 5.51
N ASP A 57 0.41 8.07 5.07
CA ASP A 57 0.08 6.82 4.38
C ASP A 57 -0.70 5.87 5.29
N ILE A 58 -0.32 5.78 6.57
CA ILE A 58 -1.07 5.00 7.57
C ILE A 58 -2.49 5.54 7.76
N LYS A 59 -2.68 6.87 7.77
CA LYS A 59 -4.02 7.47 7.86
C LYS A 59 -4.85 7.15 6.62
N GLN A 60 -4.25 7.22 5.44
CA GLN A 60 -4.91 6.90 4.17
C GLN A 60 -5.31 5.43 4.11
N ALA A 61 -4.40 4.52 4.40
CA ALA A 61 -4.66 3.08 4.51
C ALA A 61 -5.80 2.77 5.48
N THR A 62 -5.79 3.42 6.66
CA THR A 62 -6.84 3.25 7.68
C THR A 62 -8.20 3.75 7.20
N ALA A 63 -8.24 4.92 6.55
CA ALA A 63 -9.48 5.47 6.01
C ALA A 63 -10.05 4.58 4.90
N LEU A 64 -9.19 4.06 4.02
CA LEU A 64 -9.59 3.16 2.95
C LEU A 64 -10.12 1.82 3.48
N ALA A 65 -9.41 1.20 4.43
CA ALA A 65 -9.85 -0.03 5.09
C ALA A 65 -11.20 0.16 5.82
N ARG A 66 -11.38 1.29 6.51
CA ARG A 66 -12.64 1.63 7.16
C ARG A 66 -13.77 1.78 6.14
N ALA A 67 -13.55 2.49 5.04
CA ALA A 67 -14.55 2.65 3.98
C ALA A 67 -14.94 1.29 3.35
N MET A 68 -14.00 0.36 3.17
CA MET A 68 -14.30 -1.00 2.69
C MET A 68 -15.30 -1.69 3.60
N VAL A 69 -15.14 -1.56 4.92
CA VAL A 69 -16.01 -2.20 5.91
C VAL A 69 -17.35 -1.49 6.05
N THR A 70 -17.34 -0.16 6.21
CA THR A 70 -18.52 0.61 6.65
C THR A 70 -19.38 1.12 5.50
N GLN A 71 -18.76 1.48 4.35
CA GLN A 71 -19.47 2.10 3.22
C GLN A 71 -19.76 1.10 2.10
N TYR A 72 -18.82 0.21 1.80
CA TYR A 72 -18.90 -0.64 0.60
C TYR A 72 -19.31 -2.08 0.89
N GLY A 73 -19.42 -2.49 2.17
CA GLY A 73 -19.79 -3.86 2.54
C GLY A 73 -18.82 -4.91 1.99
N MET A 74 -17.51 -4.55 1.90
CA MET A 74 -16.48 -5.41 1.31
C MET A 74 -15.76 -6.29 2.34
N SER A 75 -16.18 -6.26 3.61
CA SER A 75 -15.66 -7.15 4.66
C SER A 75 -16.34 -8.51 4.60
N GLU A 76 -15.68 -9.55 5.10
CA GLU A 76 -16.28 -10.88 5.22
C GLU A 76 -17.37 -10.93 6.30
N LYS A 77 -17.23 -10.11 7.33
CA LYS A 77 -18.12 -10.06 8.50
C LYS A 77 -19.38 -9.22 8.24
N PHE A 78 -19.29 -8.19 7.39
CA PHE A 78 -20.36 -7.21 7.13
C PHE A 78 -20.74 -7.15 5.64
N VAL A 79 -20.89 -8.31 5.02
CA VAL A 79 -21.31 -8.41 3.63
C VAL A 79 -22.71 -7.81 3.46
N LEU A 80 -22.88 -6.90 2.51
CA LEU A 80 -24.14 -6.25 2.15
C LEU A 80 -24.72 -5.31 3.23
N MET A 81 -23.93 -4.92 4.23
CA MET A 81 -24.36 -4.00 5.26
C MET A 81 -23.63 -2.66 5.15
N GLY A 82 -24.35 -1.59 4.85
CA GLY A 82 -23.85 -0.21 4.94
C GLY A 82 -24.01 0.28 6.38
N LEU A 83 -22.90 0.51 7.09
CA LEU A 83 -22.89 0.88 8.51
C LEU A 83 -22.73 2.38 8.71
N GLU A 84 -22.48 3.14 7.64
CA GLU A 84 -22.18 4.56 7.69
C GLU A 84 -23.22 5.35 6.92
N SER A 85 -23.79 6.38 7.55
CA SER A 85 -24.64 7.35 6.89
C SER A 85 -24.03 8.75 6.98
N ARG A 86 -24.18 9.53 5.92
CA ARG A 86 -23.87 10.96 5.96
C ARG A 86 -25.04 11.69 6.60
N GLU A 87 -24.89 12.16 7.82
CA GLU A 87 -25.81 13.11 8.41
C GLU A 87 -25.55 14.49 7.82
N SER A 88 -26.49 14.94 7.00
CA SER A 88 -26.63 16.32 6.51
C SER A 88 -25.49 16.92 5.68
N MET A 89 -25.83 17.25 4.45
CA MET A 89 -24.98 17.95 3.49
C MET A 89 -24.66 19.41 3.88
N TYR A 90 -25.13 19.90 5.03
CA TYR A 90 -25.10 21.34 5.35
C TYR A 90 -24.39 21.71 6.67
N LEU A 91 -24.06 20.80 7.57
CA LEU A 91 -23.60 21.19 8.90
C LEU A 91 -22.34 20.55 9.46
N ASP A 92 -21.84 19.46 8.94
CA ASP A 92 -20.49 18.94 9.24
C ASP A 92 -20.18 17.77 8.30
N ASN A 93 -18.91 17.64 7.86
CA ASN A 93 -18.45 16.53 7.03
C ASN A 93 -18.23 15.24 7.83
N GLY A 94 -18.89 15.06 8.96
CA GLY A 94 -18.80 13.87 9.80
C GLY A 94 -19.69 12.74 9.27
N SER A 95 -19.09 11.58 8.97
CA SER A 95 -19.84 10.35 8.82
C SER A 95 -20.15 9.77 10.20
N VAL A 96 -21.36 9.31 10.40
CA VAL A 96 -21.81 8.68 11.65
C VAL A 96 -22.06 7.20 11.41
N LEU A 97 -21.49 6.37 12.29
CA LEU A 97 -21.78 4.94 12.31
C LEU A 97 -23.20 4.71 12.83
N ASN A 98 -24.05 4.09 12.01
CA ASN A 98 -25.42 3.69 12.38
C ASN A 98 -25.42 2.21 12.79
N CYS A 99 -24.85 1.93 13.96
CA CYS A 99 -24.81 0.58 14.49
C CYS A 99 -24.67 0.61 16.02
N SER A 100 -24.82 -0.55 16.68
CA SER A 100 -24.56 -0.68 18.10
C SER A 100 -23.07 -0.59 18.42
N ASP A 101 -22.72 -0.28 19.68
CA ASP A 101 -21.32 -0.25 20.14
C ASP A 101 -20.59 -1.58 19.92
N GLU A 102 -21.29 -2.69 20.06
CA GLU A 102 -20.77 -4.03 19.77
C GLU A 102 -20.40 -4.17 18.28
N THR A 103 -21.26 -3.71 17.38
CA THR A 103 -20.99 -3.71 15.94
C THR A 103 -19.83 -2.78 15.59
N ALA A 104 -19.76 -1.61 16.23
CA ALA A 104 -18.65 -0.68 16.05
C ALA A 104 -17.30 -1.31 16.46
N SER A 105 -17.26 -2.04 17.57
CA SER A 105 -16.08 -2.80 18.00
C SER A 105 -15.65 -3.83 16.94
N HIS A 106 -16.60 -4.56 16.36
CA HIS A 106 -16.33 -5.50 15.28
C HIS A 106 -15.85 -4.83 13.98
N VAL A 107 -16.31 -3.61 13.69
CA VAL A 107 -15.78 -2.80 12.58
C VAL A 107 -14.30 -2.51 12.82
N ASP A 108 -13.91 -2.11 14.02
CA ASP A 108 -12.50 -1.83 14.33
C ASP A 108 -11.64 -3.09 14.25
N GLU A 109 -12.13 -4.25 14.69
CA GLU A 109 -11.45 -5.54 14.52
C GLU A 109 -11.20 -5.86 13.04
N GLU A 110 -12.21 -5.69 12.17
CA GLU A 110 -12.08 -5.93 10.73
C GLU A 110 -11.10 -4.97 10.06
N VAL A 111 -11.13 -3.69 10.43
CA VAL A 111 -10.16 -2.69 9.93
C VAL A 111 -8.75 -3.09 10.32
N MET A 112 -8.52 -3.46 11.59
CA MET A 112 -7.21 -3.92 12.05
C MET A 112 -6.75 -5.19 11.32
N ARG A 113 -7.66 -6.14 11.05
CA ARG A 113 -7.36 -7.35 10.29
C ARG A 113 -6.89 -7.02 8.87
N ILE A 114 -7.63 -6.17 8.15
CA ILE A 114 -7.30 -5.74 6.79
C ILE A 114 -5.92 -5.06 6.75
N LEU A 115 -5.67 -4.14 7.67
CA LEU A 115 -4.38 -3.44 7.76
C LEU A 115 -3.22 -4.40 8.04
N LYS A 116 -3.42 -5.36 8.96
CA LYS A 116 -2.41 -6.36 9.29
C LYS A 116 -2.09 -7.26 8.10
N GLU A 117 -3.10 -7.76 7.41
CA GLU A 117 -2.92 -8.60 6.22
C GLU A 117 -2.20 -7.84 5.10
N ALA A 118 -2.57 -6.60 4.84
CA ALA A 118 -1.90 -5.74 3.88
C ALA A 118 -0.44 -5.44 4.28
N TYR A 119 -0.17 -5.24 5.57
CA TYR A 119 1.17 -5.05 6.08
C TYR A 119 2.06 -6.29 5.87
N GLU A 120 1.56 -7.49 6.19
CA GLU A 120 2.29 -8.74 5.98
C GLU A 120 2.54 -9.00 4.48
N GLU A 121 1.58 -8.66 3.63
CA GLU A 121 1.74 -8.75 2.17
C GLU A 121 2.79 -7.76 1.65
N ALA A 122 2.78 -6.51 2.11
CA ALA A 122 3.83 -5.54 1.79
C ALA A 122 5.20 -6.03 2.23
N LYS A 123 5.30 -6.61 3.43
CA LYS A 123 6.54 -7.18 3.97
C LYS A 123 7.06 -8.34 3.13
N ARG A 124 6.17 -9.25 2.74
CA ARG A 124 6.49 -10.36 1.85
C ARG A 124 7.04 -9.84 0.51
N LEU A 125 6.30 -8.93 -0.14
CA LEU A 125 6.65 -8.38 -1.45
C LEU A 125 8.01 -7.66 -1.42
N LEU A 126 8.26 -6.81 -0.42
CA LEU A 126 9.52 -6.09 -0.31
C LEU A 126 10.69 -7.00 0.05
N THR A 127 10.45 -8.05 0.85
CA THR A 127 11.48 -9.04 1.18
C THR A 127 11.87 -9.86 -0.06
N GLU A 128 10.88 -10.34 -0.82
CA GLU A 128 11.12 -11.12 -2.05
C GLU A 128 11.78 -10.29 -3.17
N ASN A 129 11.56 -8.97 -3.17
CA ASN A 129 12.12 -8.06 -4.17
C ASN A 129 13.18 -7.11 -3.56
N ARG A 130 13.90 -7.58 -2.52
CA ARG A 130 14.87 -6.76 -1.81
C ARG A 130 15.96 -6.18 -2.72
N GLU A 131 16.49 -6.98 -3.63
CA GLU A 131 17.50 -6.56 -4.59
C GLU A 131 16.98 -5.44 -5.50
N CYS A 132 15.73 -5.53 -5.97
CA CYS A 132 15.09 -4.46 -6.74
C CYS A 132 14.99 -3.16 -5.93
N LEU A 133 14.60 -3.25 -4.65
CA LEU A 133 14.50 -2.11 -3.75
C LEU A 133 15.85 -1.42 -3.59
N ASP A 134 16.92 -2.18 -3.34
CA ASP A 134 18.26 -1.66 -3.12
C ASP A 134 18.82 -1.00 -4.39
N GLN A 135 18.68 -1.61 -5.57
CA GLN A 135 19.17 -1.05 -6.83
C GLN A 135 18.38 0.20 -7.26
N ILE A 136 17.06 0.19 -7.15
CA ILE A 136 16.22 1.37 -7.46
C ILE A 136 16.55 2.53 -6.51
N SER A 137 16.74 2.24 -5.22
CA SER A 137 17.09 3.24 -4.22
C SER A 137 18.47 3.87 -4.51
N ALA A 138 19.47 3.05 -4.83
CA ALA A 138 20.81 3.54 -5.20
C ALA A 138 20.76 4.43 -6.44
N PHE A 139 20.03 4.02 -7.46
CA PHE A 139 19.88 4.80 -8.69
C PHE A 139 19.13 6.13 -8.44
N LEU A 140 18.11 6.10 -7.56
CA LEU A 140 17.35 7.28 -7.19
C LEU A 140 18.18 8.27 -6.36
N ILE A 141 19.09 7.79 -5.49
CA ILE A 141 20.04 8.64 -4.75
C ILE A 141 20.99 9.35 -5.70
N GLU A 142 21.41 8.69 -6.78
CA GLU A 142 22.31 9.29 -7.78
C GLU A 142 21.60 10.30 -8.70
N LYS A 143 20.40 9.95 -9.19
CA LYS A 143 19.66 10.75 -10.17
C LYS A 143 18.64 11.72 -9.58
N GLU A 144 18.27 11.55 -8.32
CA GLU A 144 17.25 12.31 -7.57
C GLU A 144 15.82 12.23 -8.15
N THR A 145 15.68 11.97 -9.45
CA THR A 145 14.37 11.79 -10.13
C THR A 145 14.51 10.74 -11.22
N ILE A 146 13.59 9.78 -11.23
CA ILE A 146 13.51 8.74 -12.25
C ILE A 146 12.11 8.65 -12.86
N THR A 147 12.07 8.33 -14.14
CA THR A 147 10.83 8.08 -14.88
C THR A 147 10.29 6.67 -14.60
N GLY A 148 9.01 6.43 -14.89
CA GLY A 148 8.44 5.08 -14.81
C GLY A 148 9.16 4.08 -15.71
N LYS A 149 9.64 4.52 -16.88
CA LYS A 149 10.41 3.68 -17.80
C LYS A 149 11.72 3.22 -17.17
N GLU A 150 12.53 4.13 -16.65
CA GLU A 150 13.79 3.81 -15.97
C GLU A 150 13.58 2.90 -14.76
N PHE A 151 12.51 3.15 -13.98
CA PHE A 151 12.11 2.28 -12.86
C PHE A 151 11.87 0.83 -13.35
N MET A 152 11.05 0.67 -14.39
CA MET A 152 10.71 -0.65 -14.93
C MET A 152 11.89 -1.35 -15.61
N GLU A 153 12.81 -0.63 -16.22
CA GLU A 153 14.04 -1.19 -16.78
C GLU A 153 14.91 -1.83 -15.69
N ILE A 154 15.09 -1.17 -14.56
CA ILE A 154 15.84 -1.72 -13.42
C ILE A 154 15.09 -2.93 -12.84
N PHE A 155 13.79 -2.80 -12.63
CA PHE A 155 12.95 -3.86 -12.07
C PHE A 155 12.99 -5.15 -12.89
N HIS A 156 12.84 -5.05 -14.22
CA HIS A 156 12.90 -6.21 -15.11
C HIS A 156 14.29 -6.84 -15.15
N LYS A 157 15.34 -6.01 -15.23
CA LYS A 157 16.73 -6.50 -15.25
C LYS A 157 17.03 -7.34 -14.01
N VAL A 158 16.72 -6.86 -12.82
CA VAL A 158 16.99 -7.59 -11.57
C VAL A 158 16.20 -8.90 -11.50
N ARG A 159 14.94 -8.90 -11.95
CA ARG A 159 14.10 -10.10 -11.95
C ARG A 159 14.58 -11.15 -12.98
N ASP A 160 15.06 -10.71 -14.11
CA ASP A 160 15.57 -11.61 -15.15
C ASP A 160 16.87 -12.26 -14.68
N GLU A 161 17.79 -11.49 -14.08
CA GLU A 161 19.02 -12.00 -13.47
C GLU A 161 18.71 -13.02 -12.35
N ALA A 162 17.74 -12.74 -11.47
CA ALA A 162 17.34 -13.67 -10.41
C ALA A 162 16.75 -14.99 -10.97
N ASN A 163 16.00 -14.92 -12.06
CA ASN A 163 15.45 -16.10 -12.71
C ASN A 163 16.53 -16.96 -13.40
N GLU A 164 17.54 -16.34 -14.01
CA GLU A 164 18.68 -17.05 -14.62
C GLU A 164 19.49 -17.81 -13.56
N TYR A 165 19.81 -17.17 -12.41
CA TYR A 165 20.49 -17.84 -11.29
C TYR A 165 19.71 -19.05 -10.77
N HIS A 166 18.39 -18.93 -10.64
CA HIS A 166 17.56 -20.02 -10.13
C HIS A 166 17.49 -21.21 -11.11
N GLN A 167 17.56 -20.95 -12.41
CA GLN A 167 17.62 -22.00 -13.43
C GLN A 167 18.99 -22.70 -13.44
N GLU A 168 20.08 -21.97 -13.26
CA GLU A 168 21.42 -22.55 -13.15
C GLU A 168 21.56 -23.45 -11.92
N GLU A 169 21.07 -23.01 -10.74
CA GLU A 169 21.09 -23.84 -9.52
C GLU A 169 20.33 -25.16 -9.69
N LEU A 170 19.20 -25.16 -10.39
CA LEU A 170 18.43 -26.38 -10.67
C LEU A 170 19.16 -27.34 -11.60
N ILE A 171 19.96 -26.85 -12.54
CA ILE A 171 20.76 -27.67 -13.48
C ILE A 171 21.96 -28.32 -12.77
N PHE A 172 22.54 -27.63 -11.75
CA PHE A 172 23.67 -28.18 -11.00
C PHE A 172 23.25 -29.08 -9.82
N ALA A 173 21.97 -29.18 -9.51
CA ALA A 173 21.43 -30.01 -8.43
C ALA A 173 20.98 -31.43 -8.92
N GLU A 174 21.03 -31.72 -10.22
CA GLU A 174 20.85 -33.05 -10.85
C GLU A 174 22.21 -33.72 -11.07
#